data_f5d7789cabd634c282f8df75dc16995d
#
_entry.id   f5d7789cabd634c282f8df75dc16995d
#
_cell.length_a   1.000
_cell.length_b   1.000
_cell.length_c   1.000
_cell.angle_alpha   90.00
_cell.angle_beta   90.00
_cell.angle_gamma   90.00
#
_symmetry.space_group_name_H-M   'P 1'
#
loop_
_entity.id
_entity.type
_entity.pdbx_description
1 polymer ?
#
loop_
_entity_poly.entity_id
_entity_poly.type
_entity_poly.pdbx_seq_one_letter_code
_entity_poly.pdbx_strand_id
1 'polypeptide(L)'
;MITVDFSNRTALVTGSSRGVGRATAELLARAGARVCVHYLNGEREAKEVVAGLPGAGHSILKADLSDPRAARILVDSAVTKLGKLDILVNNAGIFRRHPVDGSMAFDEWLATFQQTLNTNLVGPAAASFQAIQHMRQRGGGTIINIGSRGAYRGEEGQVGYGAAKAGLHSLSQSLAREVGKDNITVHAIAPGFIETAMARPHLQGAAGEAVRAQSPLNRVATVEEVARAVLYLASPEAKFTTGSVLDINGASYLH
;
A
#
# COMPACT_ATOMS: atom_id res chain seq x y z
N MET A 1 -8.05 -5.39 25.73
CA MET A 1 -7.60 -4.68 24.50
C MET A 1 -6.36 -5.43 24.01
N ILE A 2 -6.37 -5.97 22.80
CA ILE A 2 -5.17 -6.61 22.23
C ILE A 2 -4.19 -5.48 21.91
N THR A 3 -3.08 -5.41 22.62
CA THR A 3 -2.03 -4.42 22.38
C THR A 3 -0.99 -5.06 21.46
N VAL A 4 -0.85 -4.55 20.25
CA VAL A 4 0.22 -4.97 19.35
C VAL A 4 1.47 -4.18 19.70
N ASP A 5 2.58 -4.86 19.98
CA ASP A 5 3.88 -4.25 20.30
C ASP A 5 4.88 -4.50 19.16
N PHE A 6 5.39 -3.41 18.59
CA PHE A 6 6.42 -3.41 17.54
C PHE A 6 7.72 -2.72 17.98
N SER A 7 8.00 -2.64 19.29
CA SER A 7 9.14 -1.90 19.87
C SER A 7 10.52 -2.27 19.26
N ASN A 8 10.65 -3.48 18.70
CA ASN A 8 11.88 -3.94 18.04
C ASN A 8 11.71 -4.15 16.54
N ARG A 9 10.64 -3.61 15.95
CA ARG A 9 10.36 -3.75 14.52
C ARG A 9 10.69 -2.49 13.75
N THR A 10 10.98 -2.67 12.48
CA THR A 10 11.23 -1.60 11.53
C THR A 10 10.31 -1.75 10.32
N ALA A 11 9.80 -0.63 9.83
CA ALA A 11 8.84 -0.62 8.74
C ALA A 11 9.22 0.39 7.65
N LEU A 12 9.10 -0.01 6.39
CA LEU A 12 9.06 0.89 5.24
C LEU A 12 7.62 0.99 4.75
N VAL A 13 7.07 2.21 4.74
CA VAL A 13 5.73 2.46 4.21
C VAL A 13 5.84 3.35 2.96
N THR A 14 5.51 2.81 1.79
CA THR A 14 5.60 3.57 0.55
C THR A 14 4.42 4.53 0.39
N GLY A 15 4.67 5.75 -0.15
CA GLY A 15 3.64 6.77 -0.30
C GLY A 15 3.03 7.25 1.02
N SER A 16 3.85 7.40 2.06
CA SER A 16 3.39 7.66 3.43
C SER A 16 3.48 9.12 3.88
N SER A 17 3.67 10.05 2.95
CA SER A 17 3.55 11.49 3.25
C SER A 17 2.11 11.97 3.50
N ARG A 18 1.10 11.16 3.13
CA ARG A 18 -0.33 11.50 3.27
C ARG A 18 -1.23 10.25 3.26
N GLY A 19 -2.52 10.47 3.54
CA GLY A 19 -3.59 9.46 3.37
C GLY A 19 -3.34 8.18 4.18
N VAL A 20 -3.68 7.03 3.59
CA VAL A 20 -3.54 5.70 4.22
C VAL A 20 -2.10 5.43 4.65
N GLY A 21 -1.12 5.77 3.80
CA GLY A 21 0.30 5.57 4.12
C GLY A 21 0.73 6.34 5.37
N ARG A 22 0.29 7.61 5.51
CA ARG A 22 0.54 8.42 6.71
C ARG A 22 -0.09 7.79 7.95
N ALA A 23 -1.39 7.47 7.89
CA ALA A 23 -2.10 6.84 9.00
C ALA A 23 -1.44 5.50 9.40
N THR A 24 -0.97 4.72 8.41
CA THR A 24 -0.22 3.48 8.64
C THR A 24 1.11 3.75 9.36
N ALA A 25 1.90 4.72 8.90
CA ALA A 25 3.16 5.10 9.54
C ALA A 25 2.95 5.55 10.99
N GLU A 26 1.92 6.36 11.23
CA GLU A 26 1.55 6.82 12.58
C GLU A 26 1.13 5.67 13.51
N LEU A 27 0.31 4.72 13.03
CA LEU A 27 -0.12 3.57 13.84
C LEU A 27 1.04 2.62 14.15
N LEU A 28 1.90 2.32 13.15
CA LEU A 28 3.08 1.49 13.37
C LEU A 28 4.05 2.14 14.38
N ALA A 29 4.27 3.45 14.29
CA ALA A 29 5.11 4.17 15.25
C ALA A 29 4.49 4.20 16.66
N ARG A 30 3.18 4.39 16.79
CA ARG A 30 2.46 4.30 18.08
C ARG A 30 2.57 2.90 18.71
N ALA A 31 2.67 1.86 17.88
CA ALA A 31 2.93 0.50 18.32
C ALA A 31 4.42 0.22 18.60
N GLY A 32 5.29 1.23 18.49
CA GLY A 32 6.72 1.14 18.84
C GLY A 32 7.66 0.89 17.66
N ALA A 33 7.17 0.73 16.42
CA ALA A 33 8.04 0.50 15.28
C ALA A 33 8.85 1.76 14.89
N ARG A 34 10.09 1.57 14.44
CA ARG A 34 10.82 2.61 13.71
C ARG A 34 10.37 2.59 12.24
N VAL A 35 9.98 3.75 11.73
CA VAL A 35 9.34 3.87 10.42
C VAL A 35 10.19 4.69 9.45
N CYS A 36 10.38 4.18 8.25
CA CYS A 36 10.86 4.92 7.10
C CYS A 36 9.64 5.39 6.29
N VAL A 37 9.45 6.70 6.23
CA VAL A 37 8.40 7.37 5.44
C VAL A 37 8.93 7.60 4.04
N HIS A 38 8.24 7.07 3.02
CA HIS A 38 8.62 7.27 1.63
C HIS A 38 7.68 8.27 0.94
N TYR A 39 8.26 9.10 0.07
CA TYR A 39 7.56 10.04 -0.79
C TYR A 39 8.19 10.13 -2.19
N LEU A 40 7.40 10.54 -3.18
CA LEU A 40 7.89 11.00 -4.49
C LEU A 40 7.87 12.52 -4.56
N ASN A 41 6.67 13.09 -4.35
CA ASN A 41 6.41 14.52 -4.23
C ASN A 41 5.81 14.77 -2.85
N GLY A 42 6.18 15.85 -2.18
CA GLY A 42 5.69 16.16 -0.84
C GLY A 42 6.74 15.88 0.25
N GLU A 43 7.96 16.39 0.04
CA GLU A 43 9.04 16.28 1.02
C GLU A 43 8.69 16.98 2.32
N ARG A 44 8.03 18.15 2.25
CA ARG A 44 7.59 18.89 3.42
C ARG A 44 6.62 18.05 4.26
N GLU A 45 5.60 17.48 3.62
CA GLU A 45 4.61 16.63 4.27
C GLU A 45 5.26 15.37 4.87
N ALA A 46 6.23 14.77 4.18
CA ALA A 46 6.98 13.62 4.72
C ALA A 46 7.79 13.99 5.96
N LYS A 47 8.43 15.17 5.98
CA LYS A 47 9.14 15.71 7.17
C LYS A 47 8.18 15.98 8.32
N GLU A 48 7.01 16.58 8.04
CA GLU A 48 5.95 16.82 9.03
C GLU A 48 5.44 15.50 9.63
N VAL A 49 5.23 14.46 8.80
CA VAL A 49 4.86 13.13 9.31
C VAL A 49 5.90 12.61 10.28
N VAL A 50 7.18 12.56 9.87
CA VAL A 50 8.24 12.01 10.73
C VAL A 50 8.40 12.81 12.02
N ALA A 51 8.29 14.13 11.98
CA ALA A 51 8.36 14.98 13.18
C ALA A 51 7.21 14.72 14.17
N GLY A 52 6.05 14.25 13.69
CA GLY A 52 4.89 13.91 14.52
C GLY A 52 4.86 12.45 14.99
N LEU A 53 5.76 11.57 14.51
CA LEU A 53 5.80 10.18 14.95
C LEU A 53 6.34 10.05 16.38
N PRO A 54 5.69 9.28 17.26
CA PRO A 54 6.22 8.99 18.58
C PRO A 54 7.45 8.08 18.51
N GLY A 55 8.40 8.27 19.42
CA GLY A 55 9.66 7.52 19.47
C GLY A 55 10.78 8.20 18.71
N ALA A 56 11.82 7.46 18.35
CA ALA A 56 13.02 7.98 17.68
C ALA A 56 13.49 7.01 16.58
N GLY A 57 14.41 7.51 15.73
CA GLY A 57 15.03 6.68 14.67
C GLY A 57 14.15 6.50 13.44
N HIS A 58 13.11 7.30 13.28
CA HIS A 58 12.36 7.41 12.03
C HIS A 58 13.16 8.12 10.95
N SER A 59 12.84 7.89 9.68
CA SER A 59 13.56 8.48 8.56
C SER A 59 12.62 8.78 7.40
N ILE A 60 13.11 9.59 6.44
CA ILE A 60 12.42 9.82 5.16
C ILE A 60 13.31 9.37 4.01
N LEU A 61 12.70 8.89 2.94
CA LEU A 61 13.36 8.56 1.67
C LEU A 61 12.50 8.97 0.49
N LYS A 62 13.16 9.50 -0.55
CA LYS A 62 12.55 9.84 -1.83
C LYS A 62 12.87 8.77 -2.86
N ALA A 63 11.86 8.32 -3.63
CA ALA A 63 12.04 7.47 -4.79
C ALA A 63 10.87 7.61 -5.77
N ASP A 64 11.09 7.36 -7.06
CA ASP A 64 10.02 7.15 -8.02
C ASP A 64 9.80 5.64 -8.20
N LEU A 65 8.65 5.15 -7.73
CA LEU A 65 8.32 3.73 -7.81
C LEU A 65 7.82 3.29 -9.19
N SER A 66 7.70 4.20 -10.15
CA SER A 66 7.51 3.83 -11.56
C SER A 66 8.79 3.29 -12.19
N ASP A 67 9.96 3.54 -11.57
CA ASP A 67 11.23 2.89 -11.87
C ASP A 67 11.45 1.73 -10.88
N PRO A 68 11.42 0.46 -11.33
CA PRO A 68 11.61 -0.69 -10.45
C PRO A 68 13.02 -0.76 -9.85
N ARG A 69 14.02 -0.14 -10.49
CA ARG A 69 15.38 -0.06 -9.93
C ARG A 69 15.41 0.91 -8.75
N ALA A 70 14.72 2.05 -8.87
CA ALA A 70 14.58 2.99 -7.75
C ALA A 70 13.79 2.36 -6.59
N ALA A 71 12.75 1.57 -6.88
CA ALA A 71 12.01 0.81 -5.86
C ALA A 71 12.91 -0.18 -5.08
N ARG A 72 13.78 -0.90 -5.78
CA ARG A 72 14.79 -1.77 -5.17
C ARG A 72 15.75 -0.98 -4.28
N ILE A 73 16.35 0.09 -4.80
CA ILE A 73 17.30 0.94 -4.07
C ILE A 73 16.64 1.59 -2.83
N LEU A 74 15.36 1.94 -2.91
CA LEU A 74 14.60 2.44 -1.76
C LEU A 74 14.63 1.47 -0.59
N VAL A 75 14.44 0.17 -0.84
CA VAL A 75 14.48 -0.86 0.21
C VAL A 75 15.87 -0.97 0.82
N ASP A 76 16.94 -1.02 0.01
CA ASP A 76 18.32 -1.05 0.50
C ASP A 76 18.63 0.19 1.37
N SER A 77 18.19 1.36 0.92
CA SER A 77 18.34 2.61 1.66
C SER A 77 17.57 2.61 2.98
N ALA A 78 16.35 2.04 3.00
CA ALA A 78 15.57 1.91 4.22
C ALA A 78 16.26 0.96 5.22
N VAL A 79 16.80 -0.17 4.75
CA VAL A 79 17.58 -1.10 5.59
C VAL A 79 18.81 -0.39 6.17
N THR A 80 19.54 0.39 5.37
CA THR A 80 20.69 1.17 5.84
C THR A 80 20.29 2.18 6.93
N LYS A 81 19.18 2.88 6.77
CA LYS A 81 18.68 3.87 7.75
C LYS A 81 18.15 3.24 9.03
N LEU A 82 17.46 2.12 8.93
CA LEU A 82 16.78 1.46 10.04
C LEU A 82 17.61 0.33 10.69
N GLY A 83 18.68 -0.14 10.03
CA GLY A 83 19.50 -1.28 10.45
C GLY A 83 18.93 -2.65 10.04
N LYS A 84 17.64 -2.75 9.75
CA LYS A 84 16.93 -3.94 9.24
C LYS A 84 15.59 -3.53 8.63
N LEU A 85 14.88 -4.50 8.03
CA LEU A 85 13.51 -4.30 7.57
C LEU A 85 12.66 -5.51 7.97
N ASP A 86 11.69 -5.29 8.87
CA ASP A 86 10.75 -6.32 9.34
C ASP A 86 9.40 -6.25 8.61
N ILE A 87 8.98 -5.03 8.20
CA ILE A 87 7.67 -4.79 7.60
C ILE A 87 7.83 -3.91 6.37
N LEU A 88 7.34 -4.38 5.23
CA LEU A 88 7.18 -3.58 4.02
C LEU A 88 5.69 -3.36 3.75
N VAL A 89 5.26 -2.09 3.63
CA VAL A 89 3.91 -1.75 3.20
C VAL A 89 3.97 -1.06 1.84
N ASN A 90 3.59 -1.77 0.79
CA ASN A 90 3.44 -1.26 -0.56
C ASN A 90 2.09 -0.53 -0.67
N ASN A 91 2.08 0.75 -0.29
CA ASN A 91 0.90 1.59 -0.30
C ASN A 91 0.89 2.64 -1.43
N ALA A 92 2.06 3.06 -1.91
CA ALA A 92 2.14 4.02 -3.02
C ALA A 92 1.36 3.53 -4.24
N GLY A 93 0.62 4.42 -4.86
CA GLY A 93 -0.12 4.12 -6.08
C GLY A 93 -0.67 5.37 -6.74
N ILE A 94 -0.99 5.23 -8.01
CA ILE A 94 -1.63 6.27 -8.82
C ILE A 94 -2.96 5.77 -9.35
N PHE A 95 -3.90 6.71 -9.54
CA PHE A 95 -5.22 6.47 -10.08
C PHE A 95 -5.46 7.52 -11.18
N ARG A 96 -5.10 7.18 -12.41
CA ARG A 96 -5.17 8.08 -13.56
C ARG A 96 -6.19 7.58 -14.57
N ARG A 97 -7.00 8.50 -15.08
CA ARG A 97 -7.96 8.21 -16.14
C ARG A 97 -7.23 7.99 -17.47
N HIS A 98 -7.55 6.89 -18.16
CA HIS A 98 -7.08 6.54 -19.51
C HIS A 98 -8.15 5.69 -20.20
N PRO A 99 -9.27 6.33 -20.61
CA PRO A 99 -10.41 5.65 -21.19
C PRO A 99 -10.10 5.10 -22.59
N VAL A 100 -10.91 4.15 -23.05
CA VAL A 100 -10.85 3.59 -24.39
C VAL A 100 -12.00 4.10 -25.30
N ASP A 101 -12.57 5.23 -24.93
CA ASP A 101 -13.72 5.87 -25.60
C ASP A 101 -13.33 6.74 -26.82
N GLY A 102 -12.05 6.75 -27.19
CA GLY A 102 -11.52 7.56 -28.30
C GLY A 102 -11.15 8.98 -27.92
N SER A 103 -11.32 9.39 -26.67
CA SER A 103 -10.97 10.75 -26.19
C SER A 103 -9.46 10.95 -25.96
N MET A 104 -8.66 9.90 -26.02
CA MET A 104 -7.21 9.90 -25.79
C MET A 104 -6.47 9.28 -26.97
N ALA A 105 -5.35 9.87 -27.41
CA ALA A 105 -4.49 9.28 -28.42
C ALA A 105 -3.83 8.00 -27.91
N PHE A 106 -3.56 7.03 -28.80
CA PHE A 106 -3.01 5.72 -28.41
C PHE A 106 -1.70 5.81 -27.62
N ASP A 107 -0.77 6.65 -28.05
CA ASP A 107 0.53 6.80 -27.40
C ASP A 107 0.40 7.39 -25.98
N GLU A 108 -0.51 8.36 -25.80
CA GLU A 108 -0.81 8.92 -24.48
C GLU A 108 -1.50 7.89 -23.58
N TRP A 109 -2.45 7.16 -24.14
CA TRP A 109 -3.12 6.05 -23.45
C TRP A 109 -2.12 4.99 -23.00
N LEU A 110 -1.24 4.54 -23.91
CA LEU A 110 -0.23 3.53 -23.63
C LEU A 110 0.76 3.98 -22.56
N ALA A 111 1.23 5.24 -22.64
CA ALA A 111 2.14 5.81 -21.63
C ALA A 111 1.48 5.86 -20.24
N THR A 112 0.20 6.27 -20.17
CA THR A 112 -0.55 6.33 -18.90
C THR A 112 -0.81 4.93 -18.34
N PHE A 113 -1.16 3.97 -19.21
CA PHE A 113 -1.35 2.57 -18.86
C PHE A 113 -0.06 1.97 -18.29
N GLN A 114 1.08 2.11 -19.00
CA GLN A 114 2.38 1.62 -18.55
C GLN A 114 2.81 2.25 -17.24
N GLN A 115 2.67 3.58 -17.09
CA GLN A 115 2.98 4.25 -15.83
C GLN A 115 2.14 3.72 -14.67
N THR A 116 0.86 3.41 -14.92
CA THR A 116 -0.03 2.84 -13.93
C THR A 116 0.42 1.44 -13.52
N LEU A 117 0.77 0.57 -14.47
CA LEU A 117 1.32 -0.75 -14.20
C LEU A 117 2.64 -0.65 -13.44
N ASN A 118 3.55 0.19 -13.89
CA ASN A 118 4.86 0.35 -13.27
C ASN A 118 4.73 0.78 -11.80
N THR A 119 3.93 1.80 -11.51
CA THR A 119 3.79 2.32 -10.14
C THR A 119 3.01 1.36 -9.24
N ASN A 120 1.91 0.76 -9.74
CA ASN A 120 0.97 0.01 -8.89
C ASN A 120 1.27 -1.49 -8.81
N LEU A 121 2.13 -2.04 -9.69
CA LEU A 121 2.46 -3.47 -9.73
C LEU A 121 3.97 -3.72 -9.78
N VAL A 122 4.68 -3.18 -10.78
CA VAL A 122 6.10 -3.52 -11.01
C VAL A 122 6.99 -2.95 -9.91
N GLY A 123 6.75 -1.72 -9.46
CA GLY A 123 7.45 -1.10 -8.34
C GLY A 123 7.26 -1.88 -7.02
N PRO A 124 6.02 -2.17 -6.59
CA PRO A 124 5.75 -3.08 -5.48
C PRO A 124 6.42 -4.45 -5.60
N ALA A 125 6.43 -5.06 -6.79
CA ALA A 125 7.12 -6.33 -7.03
C ALA A 125 8.63 -6.22 -6.81
N ALA A 126 9.27 -5.18 -7.35
CA ALA A 126 10.70 -4.92 -7.18
C ALA A 126 11.07 -4.62 -5.71
N ALA A 127 10.25 -3.83 -5.02
CA ALA A 127 10.43 -3.56 -3.59
C ALA A 127 10.27 -4.85 -2.76
N SER A 128 9.26 -5.67 -3.07
CA SER A 128 9.02 -6.96 -2.40
C SER A 128 10.19 -7.92 -2.63
N PHE A 129 10.69 -8.04 -3.87
CA PHE A 129 11.85 -8.86 -4.18
C PHE A 129 13.04 -8.50 -3.28
N GLN A 130 13.37 -7.20 -3.18
CA GLN A 130 14.51 -6.76 -2.39
C GLN A 130 14.27 -6.91 -0.88
N ALA A 131 13.05 -6.62 -0.41
CA ALA A 131 12.71 -6.83 1.01
C ALA A 131 12.85 -8.29 1.42
N ILE A 132 12.42 -9.24 0.58
CA ILE A 132 12.57 -10.68 0.81
C ILE A 132 14.03 -11.08 1.00
N GLN A 133 14.97 -10.52 0.19
CA GLN A 133 16.40 -10.83 0.36
C GLN A 133 16.92 -10.42 1.75
N HIS A 134 16.52 -9.23 2.23
CA HIS A 134 16.90 -8.77 3.57
C HIS A 134 16.18 -9.54 4.68
N MET A 135 14.89 -9.82 4.53
CA MET A 135 14.09 -10.54 5.52
C MET A 135 14.58 -11.98 5.73
N ARG A 136 14.98 -12.68 4.66
CA ARG A 136 15.59 -14.03 4.75
C ARG A 136 16.82 -14.05 5.67
N GLN A 137 17.68 -13.06 5.55
CA GLN A 137 18.91 -12.94 6.35
C GLN A 137 18.63 -12.65 7.83
N ARG A 138 17.41 -12.25 8.17
CA ARG A 138 16.99 -11.83 9.53
C ARG A 138 15.93 -12.75 10.15
N GLY A 139 15.62 -13.87 9.50
CA GLY A 139 14.70 -14.89 10.02
C GLY A 139 13.22 -14.60 9.82
N GLY A 140 12.90 -13.73 8.86
CA GLY A 140 11.52 -13.50 8.44
C GLY A 140 11.11 -12.03 8.37
N GLY A 141 9.84 -11.80 8.04
CA GLY A 141 9.24 -10.47 7.91
C GLY A 141 7.82 -10.51 7.40
N THR A 142 7.25 -9.34 7.15
CA THR A 142 5.88 -9.22 6.64
C THR A 142 5.82 -8.20 5.49
N ILE A 143 5.16 -8.57 4.40
CA ILE A 143 4.87 -7.70 3.26
C ILE A 143 3.36 -7.50 3.17
N ILE A 144 2.91 -6.26 3.08
CA ILE A 144 1.50 -5.91 2.94
C ILE A 144 1.32 -5.03 1.71
N ASN A 145 0.52 -5.49 0.78
CA ASN A 145 0.23 -4.80 -0.47
C ASN A 145 -1.16 -4.14 -0.41
N ILE A 146 -1.22 -2.82 -0.61
CA ILE A 146 -2.50 -2.11 -0.70
C ILE A 146 -3.05 -2.26 -2.11
N GLY A 147 -3.94 -3.22 -2.25
CA GLY A 147 -4.69 -3.53 -3.46
C GLY A 147 -5.87 -2.59 -3.70
N SER A 148 -6.99 -3.14 -4.15
CA SER A 148 -8.28 -2.45 -4.34
C SER A 148 -9.38 -3.47 -4.63
N ARG A 149 -10.62 -3.17 -4.26
CA ARG A 149 -11.80 -3.89 -4.79
C ARG A 149 -11.91 -3.78 -6.32
N GLY A 150 -11.31 -2.73 -6.92
CA GLY A 150 -11.23 -2.56 -8.37
C GLY A 150 -10.48 -3.69 -9.09
N ALA A 151 -9.68 -4.48 -8.37
CA ALA A 151 -9.05 -5.70 -8.87
C ALA A 151 -10.07 -6.76 -9.32
N TYR A 152 -11.25 -6.78 -8.71
CA TYR A 152 -12.30 -7.75 -8.96
C TYR A 152 -13.41 -7.20 -9.87
N ARG A 153 -13.87 -5.96 -9.60
CA ARG A 153 -15.01 -5.39 -10.31
C ARG A 153 -14.65 -4.61 -11.58
N GLY A 154 -13.35 -4.28 -11.74
CA GLY A 154 -12.91 -3.31 -12.74
C GLY A 154 -13.23 -1.87 -12.35
N GLU A 155 -12.61 -0.92 -13.07
CA GLU A 155 -12.87 0.51 -12.90
C GLU A 155 -12.95 1.17 -14.27
N GLU A 156 -14.12 1.70 -14.62
CA GLU A 156 -14.38 2.36 -15.90
C GLU A 156 -13.43 3.53 -16.14
N GLY A 157 -12.88 3.63 -17.34
CA GLY A 157 -11.91 4.65 -17.73
C GLY A 157 -10.53 4.52 -17.07
N GLN A 158 -10.25 3.38 -16.39
CA GLN A 158 -9.01 3.16 -15.64
C GLN A 158 -8.56 1.70 -15.73
N VAL A 159 -8.56 1.16 -16.95
CA VAL A 159 -8.32 -0.27 -17.23
C VAL A 159 -6.98 -0.77 -16.70
N GLY A 160 -5.93 0.06 -16.74
CA GLY A 160 -4.61 -0.29 -16.19
C GLY A 160 -4.59 -0.36 -14.66
N TYR A 161 -5.46 0.42 -13.97
CA TYR A 161 -5.55 0.36 -12.52
C TYR A 161 -6.11 -0.97 -12.03
N GLY A 162 -7.24 -1.40 -12.59
CA GLY A 162 -7.84 -2.71 -12.27
C GLY A 162 -6.87 -3.86 -12.55
N ALA A 163 -6.23 -3.85 -13.74
CA ALA A 163 -5.23 -4.84 -14.12
C ALA A 163 -4.04 -4.88 -13.15
N ALA A 164 -3.49 -3.70 -12.78
CA ALA A 164 -2.38 -3.60 -11.82
C ALA A 164 -2.75 -4.14 -10.43
N LYS A 165 -3.95 -3.80 -9.94
CA LYS A 165 -4.40 -4.23 -8.60
C LYS A 165 -4.76 -5.71 -8.57
N ALA A 166 -5.33 -6.28 -9.63
CA ALA A 166 -5.53 -7.72 -9.79
C ALA A 166 -4.19 -8.47 -9.83
N GLY A 167 -3.23 -7.96 -10.62
CA GLY A 167 -1.87 -8.49 -10.64
C GLY A 167 -1.18 -8.42 -9.27
N LEU A 168 -1.40 -7.35 -8.50
CA LEU A 168 -0.84 -7.19 -7.15
C LEU A 168 -1.43 -8.20 -6.14
N HIS A 169 -2.73 -8.51 -6.24
CA HIS A 169 -3.35 -9.57 -5.44
C HIS A 169 -2.73 -10.93 -5.77
N SER A 170 -2.65 -11.29 -7.05
CA SER A 170 -2.04 -12.54 -7.52
C SER A 170 -0.55 -12.65 -7.14
N LEU A 171 0.21 -11.54 -7.28
CA LEU A 171 1.60 -11.45 -6.82
C LEU A 171 1.71 -11.75 -5.32
N SER A 172 0.82 -11.19 -4.50
CA SER A 172 0.82 -11.42 -3.05
C SER A 172 0.62 -12.88 -2.71
N GLN A 173 -0.32 -13.55 -3.38
CA GLN A 173 -0.61 -14.97 -3.20
C GLN A 173 0.57 -15.86 -3.64
N SER A 174 1.17 -15.54 -4.79
CA SER A 174 2.32 -16.28 -5.31
C SER A 174 3.55 -16.15 -4.39
N LEU A 175 3.87 -14.93 -3.95
CA LEU A 175 4.96 -14.69 -3.01
C LEU A 175 4.70 -15.39 -1.66
N ALA A 176 3.48 -15.33 -1.12
CA ALA A 176 3.15 -16.00 0.15
C ALA A 176 3.46 -17.50 0.10
N ARG A 177 3.16 -18.17 -1.02
CA ARG A 177 3.47 -19.59 -1.24
C ARG A 177 4.96 -19.86 -1.35
N GLU A 178 5.70 -18.97 -2.01
CA GLU A 178 7.12 -19.14 -2.26
C GLU A 178 7.99 -18.91 -1.02
N VAL A 179 7.66 -17.85 -0.22
CA VAL A 179 8.52 -17.39 0.86
C VAL A 179 8.04 -17.79 2.26
N GLY A 180 6.92 -18.48 2.39
CA GLY A 180 6.38 -18.90 3.69
C GLY A 180 7.35 -19.77 4.50
N LYS A 181 8.13 -20.62 3.82
CA LYS A 181 9.21 -21.43 4.44
C LYS A 181 10.34 -20.59 5.06
N ASP A 182 10.50 -19.35 4.63
CA ASP A 182 11.49 -18.39 5.12
C ASP A 182 10.92 -17.54 6.29
N ASN A 183 9.76 -17.93 6.85
CA ASN A 183 9.04 -17.18 7.89
C ASN A 183 8.67 -15.75 7.43
N ILE A 184 8.41 -15.57 6.14
CA ILE A 184 7.94 -14.32 5.55
C ILE A 184 6.47 -14.47 5.20
N THR A 185 5.64 -13.54 5.68
CA THR A 185 4.22 -13.49 5.35
C THR A 185 3.95 -12.40 4.33
N VAL A 186 3.02 -12.66 3.41
CA VAL A 186 2.62 -11.69 2.39
C VAL A 186 1.10 -11.62 2.35
N HIS A 187 0.58 -10.40 2.46
CA HIS A 187 -0.87 -10.13 2.48
C HIS A 187 -1.22 -9.05 1.48
N ALA A 188 -2.46 -9.05 1.03
CA ALA A 188 -3.06 -7.93 0.33
C ALA A 188 -4.27 -7.39 1.11
N ILE A 189 -4.55 -6.11 0.94
CA ILE A 189 -5.79 -5.46 1.40
C ILE A 189 -6.51 -4.96 0.15
N ALA A 190 -7.82 -5.16 0.07
CA ALA A 190 -8.68 -4.66 -0.99
C ALA A 190 -9.64 -3.57 -0.46
N PRO A 191 -9.18 -2.31 -0.37
CA PRO A 191 -10.06 -1.23 0.06
C PRO A 191 -11.12 -0.92 -0.99
N GLY A 192 -12.28 -0.43 -0.52
CA GLY A 192 -13.22 0.34 -1.32
C GLY A 192 -12.77 1.79 -1.48
N PHE A 193 -13.75 2.70 -1.64
CA PHE A 193 -13.46 4.13 -1.55
C PHE A 193 -13.05 4.51 -0.12
N ILE A 194 -12.00 5.35 -0.02
CA ILE A 194 -11.42 5.81 1.24
C ILE A 194 -11.48 7.35 1.23
N GLU A 195 -11.80 7.96 2.36
CA GLU A 195 -11.79 9.40 2.52
C GLU A 195 -10.38 9.97 2.48
N THR A 196 -9.89 10.24 1.27
CA THR A 196 -8.56 10.79 1.00
C THR A 196 -8.65 12.01 0.09
N ALA A 197 -7.58 12.81 0.03
CA ALA A 197 -7.49 13.90 -0.93
C ALA A 197 -7.64 13.42 -2.40
N MET A 198 -7.18 12.22 -2.71
CA MET A 198 -7.33 11.59 -4.03
C MET A 198 -8.80 11.27 -4.37
N ALA A 199 -9.57 10.80 -3.40
CA ALA A 199 -10.97 10.42 -3.59
C ALA A 199 -11.94 11.62 -3.49
N ARG A 200 -11.52 12.74 -2.87
CA ARG A 200 -12.38 13.90 -2.61
C ARG A 200 -13.19 14.37 -3.82
N PRO A 201 -12.64 14.47 -5.04
CA PRO A 201 -13.43 14.88 -6.21
C PRO A 201 -14.60 13.93 -6.52
N HIS A 202 -14.47 12.65 -6.20
CA HIS A 202 -15.48 11.61 -6.44
C HIS A 202 -16.50 11.49 -5.29
N LEU A 203 -16.30 12.21 -4.18
CA LEU A 203 -17.14 12.13 -2.98
C LEU A 203 -18.07 13.34 -2.80
N GLN A 204 -18.14 14.24 -3.80
CA GLN A 204 -18.98 15.45 -3.74
C GLN A 204 -20.29 15.28 -4.52
N GLY A 205 -21.35 15.97 -4.06
CA GLY A 205 -22.66 16.01 -4.70
C GLY A 205 -23.28 14.63 -4.91
N ALA A 206 -24.15 14.50 -5.90
CA ALA A 206 -24.88 13.27 -6.22
C ALA A 206 -23.95 12.08 -6.55
N ALA A 207 -22.80 12.34 -7.21
CA ALA A 207 -21.81 11.30 -7.47
C ALA A 207 -21.23 10.74 -6.16
N GLY A 208 -20.97 11.61 -5.17
CA GLY A 208 -20.50 11.18 -3.87
C GLY A 208 -21.56 10.39 -3.07
N GLU A 209 -22.82 10.75 -3.20
CA GLU A 209 -23.94 9.99 -2.62
C GLU A 209 -24.02 8.59 -3.25
N ALA A 210 -23.92 8.48 -4.57
CA ALA A 210 -23.91 7.21 -5.27
C ALA A 210 -22.71 6.33 -4.87
N VAL A 211 -21.55 6.93 -4.59
CA VAL A 211 -20.38 6.20 -4.09
C VAL A 211 -20.63 5.68 -2.67
N ARG A 212 -21.17 6.48 -1.76
CA ARG A 212 -21.52 6.06 -0.38
C ARG A 212 -22.56 4.97 -0.36
N ALA A 213 -23.60 5.09 -1.20
CA ALA A 213 -24.68 4.11 -1.32
C ALA A 213 -24.24 2.73 -1.83
N GLN A 214 -23.03 2.59 -2.41
CA GLN A 214 -22.48 1.28 -2.77
C GLN A 214 -22.22 0.40 -1.53
N SER A 215 -21.99 1.00 -0.37
CA SER A 215 -21.83 0.26 0.88
C SER A 215 -23.14 0.29 1.66
N PRO A 216 -23.62 -0.85 2.20
CA PRO A 216 -24.77 -0.87 3.12
C PRO A 216 -24.55 -0.03 4.38
N LEU A 217 -23.28 0.33 4.71
CA LEU A 217 -22.97 1.26 5.80
C LEU A 217 -23.20 2.73 5.40
N ASN A 218 -23.56 3.01 4.14
CA ASN A 218 -23.80 4.33 3.55
C ASN A 218 -22.68 5.35 3.79
N ARG A 219 -21.44 4.87 3.77
CA ARG A 219 -20.23 5.69 3.90
C ARG A 219 -19.05 5.04 3.20
N VAL A 220 -17.97 5.80 3.00
CA VAL A 220 -16.67 5.29 2.60
C VAL A 220 -15.80 4.95 3.83
N ALA A 221 -14.72 4.22 3.62
CA ALA A 221 -13.78 3.91 4.69
C ALA A 221 -12.97 5.15 5.09
N THR A 222 -12.55 5.21 6.35
CA THR A 222 -11.53 6.18 6.80
C THR A 222 -10.13 5.63 6.51
N VAL A 223 -9.12 6.50 6.51
CA VAL A 223 -7.72 6.08 6.35
C VAL A 223 -7.26 5.22 7.53
N GLU A 224 -7.79 5.47 8.73
CA GLU A 224 -7.49 4.72 9.94
C GLU A 224 -8.06 3.29 9.90
N GLU A 225 -9.21 3.06 9.28
CA GLU A 225 -9.77 1.70 9.13
C GLU A 225 -8.84 0.81 8.29
N VAL A 226 -8.29 1.33 7.20
CA VAL A 226 -7.31 0.61 6.38
C VAL A 226 -5.99 0.45 7.13
N ALA A 227 -5.52 1.50 7.81
CA ALA A 227 -4.27 1.44 8.57
C ALA A 227 -4.34 0.45 9.76
N ARG A 228 -5.49 0.29 10.42
CA ARG A 228 -5.69 -0.75 11.45
C ARG A 228 -5.63 -2.17 10.86
N ALA A 229 -6.15 -2.38 9.65
CA ALA A 229 -6.01 -3.66 8.96
C ALA A 229 -4.52 -3.95 8.65
N VAL A 230 -3.74 -2.94 8.22
CA VAL A 230 -2.29 -3.08 8.06
C VAL A 230 -1.63 -3.46 9.39
N LEU A 231 -1.97 -2.79 10.48
CA LEU A 231 -1.42 -3.06 11.81
C LEU A 231 -1.68 -4.52 12.24
N TYR A 232 -2.91 -5.01 12.03
CA TYR A 232 -3.27 -6.41 12.30
C TYR A 232 -2.45 -7.37 11.44
N LEU A 233 -2.40 -7.16 10.12
CA LEU A 233 -1.67 -8.06 9.21
C LEU A 233 -0.14 -8.02 9.42
N ALA A 234 0.39 -6.93 9.98
CA ALA A 234 1.80 -6.84 10.36
C ALA A 234 2.12 -7.58 11.66
N SER A 235 1.11 -7.94 12.44
CA SER A 235 1.27 -8.59 13.74
C SER A 235 1.55 -10.09 13.63
N PRO A 236 2.19 -10.70 14.64
CA PRO A 236 2.42 -12.14 14.68
C PRO A 236 1.12 -12.98 14.64
N GLU A 237 0.00 -12.43 15.13
CA GLU A 237 -1.30 -13.07 15.19
C GLU A 237 -1.89 -13.31 13.80
N ALA A 238 -1.48 -12.53 12.80
CA ALA A 238 -1.95 -12.66 11.42
C ALA A 238 -1.13 -13.64 10.58
N LYS A 239 -0.11 -14.33 11.12
CA LYS A 239 0.78 -15.18 10.31
C LYS A 239 0.03 -16.23 9.49
N PHE A 240 -0.96 -16.87 10.07
CA PHE A 240 -1.70 -17.93 9.37
C PHE A 240 -2.69 -17.42 8.32
N THR A 241 -2.85 -16.11 8.20
CA THR A 241 -3.61 -15.47 7.12
C THR A 241 -2.74 -15.10 5.90
N THR A 242 -1.46 -15.55 5.85
CA THR A 242 -0.58 -15.26 4.70
C THR A 242 -1.22 -15.74 3.39
N GLY A 243 -1.09 -14.94 2.33
CA GLY A 243 -1.74 -15.16 1.04
C GLY A 243 -3.19 -14.65 0.96
N SER A 244 -3.76 -14.16 2.07
CA SER A 244 -5.10 -13.59 2.05
C SER A 244 -5.16 -12.23 1.33
N VAL A 245 -6.34 -11.94 0.78
CA VAL A 245 -6.76 -10.60 0.37
C VAL A 245 -7.87 -10.17 1.31
N LEU A 246 -7.59 -9.21 2.17
CA LEU A 246 -8.54 -8.72 3.18
C LEU A 246 -9.36 -7.56 2.62
N ASP A 247 -10.67 -7.74 2.49
CA ASP A 247 -11.56 -6.68 2.07
C ASP A 247 -11.79 -5.64 3.17
N ILE A 248 -11.54 -4.37 2.83
CA ILE A 248 -11.91 -3.19 3.65
C ILE A 248 -12.76 -2.27 2.78
N ASN A 249 -13.90 -2.77 2.35
CA ASN A 249 -14.75 -2.09 1.37
C ASN A 249 -16.20 -1.86 1.83
N GLY A 250 -16.54 -2.21 3.09
CA GLY A 250 -17.86 -2.02 3.65
C GLY A 250 -18.95 -2.77 2.89
N ALA A 251 -18.64 -3.98 2.41
CA ALA A 251 -19.53 -4.81 1.59
C ALA A 251 -20.00 -4.13 0.27
N SER A 252 -19.25 -3.12 -0.22
CA SER A 252 -19.56 -2.48 -1.51
C SER A 252 -19.20 -3.35 -2.72
N TYR A 253 -18.51 -4.46 -2.50
CA TYR A 253 -18.26 -5.55 -3.43
C TYR A 253 -17.97 -6.83 -2.64
N LEU A 254 -18.53 -7.94 -3.09
CA LEU A 254 -18.31 -9.30 -2.56
C LEU A 254 -17.82 -10.19 -3.69
N HIS A 255 -16.90 -11.12 -3.42
CA HIS A 255 -16.34 -12.08 -4.38
C HIS A 255 -16.14 -13.46 -3.75
#